data_c67a4080db08b4be5e85aaaba7168e90
#
_entry.id   c67a4080db08b4be5e85aaaba7168e90
#
_cell.length_a   1.000
_cell.length_b   1.000
_cell.length_c   1.000
_cell.angle_alpha   90.00
_cell.angle_beta   90.00
_cell.angle_gamma   90.00
#
_symmetry.space_group_name_H-M   'P 1'
#
loop_
_entity.id
_entity.type
_entity.pdbx_description
1 polymer ?
#
loop_
_entity_poly.entity_id
_entity_poly.type
_entity_poly.pdbx_seq_one_letter_code
_entity_poly.pdbx_strand_id
1 'polypeptide(L)'
;MPEDVLKTLGRRIQTARKDCGFTHDELSAASGVSVRHIAKIEKGVMNPSFEILIQLVTVLGISLDSLIEPDSMDDADVQELLNLYRACPEDERPLVKATLRTMVHTLLTKDKQPV
;
A
#
# COMPACT_ATOMS: atom_id res chain seq x y z
N MET A 1 4.50 -11.84 -11.19
CA MET A 1 3.63 -10.70 -10.79
C MET A 1 3.25 -9.88 -11.99
N PRO A 2 2.01 -9.38 -12.04
CA PRO A 2 1.64 -8.45 -13.10
C PRO A 2 2.52 -7.21 -13.10
N GLU A 3 2.77 -6.69 -14.28
CA GLU A 3 3.62 -5.52 -14.47
C GLU A 3 3.13 -4.30 -13.70
N ASP A 4 1.82 -4.12 -13.62
CA ASP A 4 1.22 -2.99 -12.89
C ASP A 4 1.55 -3.02 -11.40
N VAL A 5 1.61 -4.21 -10.80
CA VAL A 5 1.96 -4.37 -9.39
C VAL A 5 3.40 -3.94 -9.15
N LEU A 6 4.31 -4.33 -10.03
CA LEU A 6 5.72 -3.96 -9.91
C LEU A 6 5.93 -2.47 -10.07
N LYS A 7 5.20 -1.84 -10.99
CA LYS A 7 5.29 -0.39 -11.20
C LYS A 7 4.75 0.38 -10.00
N THR A 8 3.63 -0.06 -9.45
CA THR A 8 3.05 0.55 -8.26
C THR A 8 3.99 0.43 -7.06
N LEU A 9 4.54 -0.77 -6.85
CA LEU A 9 5.50 -1.03 -5.79
C LEU A 9 6.71 -0.10 -5.92
N GLY A 10 7.28 -0.05 -7.12
CA GLY A 10 8.47 0.76 -7.37
C GLY A 10 8.24 2.25 -7.14
N ARG A 11 7.10 2.76 -7.59
CA ARG A 11 6.74 4.16 -7.40
C ARG A 11 6.60 4.51 -5.92
N ARG A 12 5.99 3.61 -5.14
CA ARG A 12 5.81 3.84 -3.70
C ARG A 12 7.12 3.81 -2.95
N ILE A 13 8.01 2.93 -3.33
CA ILE A 13 9.36 2.90 -2.74
C ILE A 13 10.09 4.20 -3.09
N GLN A 14 10.00 4.65 -4.33
CA GLN A 14 10.61 5.91 -4.75
C GLN A 14 10.05 7.09 -3.97
N THR A 15 8.73 7.15 -3.82
CA THR A 15 8.08 8.23 -3.06
C THR A 15 8.55 8.23 -1.61
N ALA A 16 8.57 7.06 -0.97
CA ALA A 16 9.03 6.95 0.41
C ALA A 16 10.49 7.36 0.56
N ARG A 17 11.33 6.96 -0.40
CA ARG A 17 12.74 7.35 -0.40
C ARG A 17 12.89 8.87 -0.46
N LYS A 18 12.16 9.51 -1.36
CA LYS A 18 12.22 10.97 -1.52
C LYS A 18 11.65 11.69 -0.29
N ASP A 19 10.59 11.17 0.28
CA ASP A 19 9.99 11.73 1.49
C ASP A 19 10.95 11.67 2.68
N CYS A 20 11.78 10.64 2.74
CA CYS A 20 12.84 10.52 3.75
C CYS A 20 14.06 11.35 3.44
N GLY A 21 14.14 11.94 2.25
CA GLY A 21 15.28 12.75 1.83
C GLY A 21 16.51 11.94 1.43
N PHE A 22 16.33 10.67 1.08
CA PHE A 22 17.44 9.80 0.67
C PHE A 22 17.72 9.88 -0.83
N THR A 23 19.02 9.95 -1.17
CA THR A 23 19.45 9.60 -2.52
C THR A 23 19.50 8.08 -2.65
N HIS A 24 19.66 7.57 -3.87
CA HIS A 24 19.85 6.12 -4.07
C HIS A 24 21.05 5.60 -3.28
N ASP A 25 22.16 6.36 -3.29
CA ASP A 25 23.38 5.97 -2.56
C ASP A 25 23.13 5.90 -1.05
N GLU A 26 22.42 6.87 -0.52
CA GLU A 26 22.12 6.92 0.91
C GLU A 26 21.22 5.77 1.32
N LEU A 27 20.18 5.50 0.53
CA LEU A 27 19.29 4.37 0.81
C LEU A 27 20.05 3.04 0.72
N SER A 28 20.92 2.91 -0.28
CA SER A 28 21.75 1.73 -0.45
C SER A 28 22.64 1.51 0.78
N ALA A 29 23.29 2.55 1.24
CA ALA A 29 24.17 2.47 2.41
C ALA A 29 23.40 2.08 3.68
N ALA A 30 22.21 2.61 3.86
CA ALA A 30 21.40 2.34 5.04
C ALA A 30 20.75 0.96 5.02
N SER A 31 20.32 0.49 3.85
CA SER A 31 19.54 -0.75 3.71
C SER A 31 20.37 -1.98 3.40
N GLY A 32 21.57 -1.80 2.87
CA GLY A 32 22.37 -2.91 2.38
C GLY A 32 21.95 -3.41 0.99
N VAL A 33 20.97 -2.76 0.36
CA VAL A 33 20.52 -3.10 -0.99
C VAL A 33 21.30 -2.25 -1.98
N SER A 34 21.82 -2.86 -3.07
CA SER A 34 22.63 -2.11 -4.03
C SER A 34 21.84 -1.02 -4.73
N VAL A 35 22.52 0.06 -5.13
CA VAL A 35 21.92 1.15 -5.90
C VAL A 35 21.26 0.61 -7.17
N ARG A 36 21.90 -0.35 -7.83
CA ARG A 36 21.37 -0.95 -9.05
C ARG A 36 20.05 -1.65 -8.80
N HIS A 37 19.94 -2.40 -7.71
CA HIS A 37 18.69 -3.06 -7.33
C HIS A 37 17.60 -2.03 -7.00
N ILE A 38 17.94 -1.03 -6.22
CA ILE A 38 16.98 0.02 -5.86
C ILE A 38 16.43 0.70 -7.11
N ALA A 39 17.31 1.07 -8.04
CA ALA A 39 16.90 1.73 -9.27
C ALA A 39 15.96 0.85 -10.11
N LYS A 40 16.26 -0.44 -10.23
CA LYS A 40 15.42 -1.37 -10.96
C LYS A 40 14.06 -1.59 -10.30
N ILE A 41 14.04 -1.66 -8.98
CA ILE A 41 12.80 -1.79 -8.22
C ILE A 41 11.93 -0.55 -8.44
N GLU A 42 12.50 0.63 -8.35
CA GLU A 42 11.76 1.88 -8.54
C GLU A 42 11.19 2.03 -9.94
N LYS A 43 11.87 1.47 -10.93
CA LYS A 43 11.39 1.49 -12.32
C LYS A 43 10.33 0.42 -12.61
N GLY A 44 10.11 -0.49 -11.68
CA GLY A 44 9.14 -1.57 -11.87
C GLY A 44 9.61 -2.66 -12.81
N VAL A 45 10.91 -2.78 -13.03
CA VAL A 45 11.48 -3.78 -13.95
C VAL A 45 12.12 -4.97 -13.23
N MET A 46 12.03 -5.00 -11.92
CA MET A 46 12.57 -6.07 -11.10
C MET A 46 11.58 -6.44 -10.01
N ASN A 47 11.35 -7.74 -9.85
CA ASN A 47 10.54 -8.26 -8.75
C ASN A 47 11.47 -8.50 -7.56
N PRO A 48 11.43 -7.64 -6.54
CA PRO A 48 12.33 -7.78 -5.39
C PRO A 48 11.96 -9.01 -4.56
N SER A 49 12.95 -9.63 -3.93
CA SER A 49 12.69 -10.68 -2.97
C SER A 49 12.07 -10.09 -1.71
N PHE A 50 11.40 -10.93 -0.93
CA PHE A 50 10.83 -10.52 0.35
C PHE A 50 11.90 -9.92 1.27
N GLU A 51 13.08 -10.52 1.30
CA GLU A 51 14.19 -10.06 2.11
C GLU A 51 14.61 -8.63 1.74
N ILE A 52 14.72 -8.35 0.44
CA ILE A 52 15.05 -7.01 -0.05
C ILE A 52 13.97 -6.00 0.36
N LEU A 53 12.70 -6.38 0.22
CA LEU A 53 11.59 -5.51 0.62
C LEU A 53 11.65 -5.19 2.11
N ILE A 54 11.90 -6.17 2.95
CA ILE A 54 12.00 -5.96 4.40
C ILE A 54 13.14 -4.99 4.73
N GLN A 55 14.28 -5.14 4.07
CA GLN A 55 15.41 -4.24 4.28
C GLN A 55 15.05 -2.80 3.92
N LEU A 56 14.37 -2.61 2.79
CA LEU A 56 13.99 -1.28 2.34
C LEU A 56 12.91 -0.64 3.22
N VAL A 57 11.83 -1.36 3.54
CA VAL A 57 10.74 -0.79 4.34
C VAL A 57 11.19 -0.47 5.76
N THR A 58 12.11 -1.25 6.31
CA THR A 58 12.65 -1.00 7.65
C THR A 58 13.37 0.34 7.69
N VAL A 59 14.22 0.61 6.71
CA VAL A 59 14.96 1.87 6.62
C VAL A 59 14.02 3.04 6.32
N LEU A 60 13.05 2.83 5.44
CA LEU A 60 12.12 3.88 5.03
C LEU A 60 11.04 4.17 6.09
N GLY A 61 10.90 3.30 7.08
CA GLY A 61 9.93 3.48 8.16
C GLY A 61 8.48 3.32 7.71
N ILE A 62 8.25 2.54 6.66
CA ILE A 62 6.91 2.25 6.16
C ILE A 62 6.57 0.79 6.37
N SER A 63 5.28 0.44 6.26
CA SER A 63 4.85 -0.94 6.37
C SER A 63 4.79 -1.59 4.99
N LEU A 64 4.88 -2.93 4.94
CA LEU A 64 4.69 -3.64 3.69
C LEU A 64 3.30 -3.40 3.13
N ASP A 65 2.30 -3.27 4.00
CA ASP A 65 0.92 -3.02 3.57
C ASP A 65 0.81 -1.74 2.75
N SER A 66 1.57 -0.71 3.11
CA SER A 66 1.52 0.57 2.39
C SER A 66 2.01 0.45 0.95
N LEU A 67 2.82 -0.58 0.64
CA LEU A 67 3.34 -0.80 -0.70
C LEU A 67 2.35 -1.48 -1.62
N ILE A 68 1.38 -2.20 -1.07
CA ILE A 68 0.43 -2.97 -1.86
C ILE A 68 -0.98 -2.41 -1.82
N GLU A 69 -1.23 -1.36 -1.04
CA GLU A 69 -2.53 -0.71 -1.00
C GLU A 69 -2.83 -0.07 -2.36
N PRO A 70 -4.10 -0.13 -2.81
CA PRO A 70 -4.48 0.54 -4.05
C PRO A 70 -4.28 2.05 -3.95
N ASP A 71 -4.03 2.71 -5.08
CA ASP A 71 -3.89 4.16 -5.13
C ASP A 71 -5.20 4.89 -4.84
N SER A 72 -6.27 4.15 -4.67
CA SER A 72 -7.60 4.68 -4.38
C SER A 72 -7.68 5.49 -3.08
N MET A 73 -6.62 5.54 -2.28
CA MET A 73 -6.57 6.39 -1.08
C MET A 73 -6.76 7.87 -1.42
N ASP A 74 -6.47 8.27 -2.65
CA ASP A 74 -6.68 9.63 -3.13
C ASP A 74 -8.03 9.80 -3.85
N ASP A 75 -8.80 8.73 -3.96
CA ASP A 75 -10.10 8.74 -4.59
C ASP A 75 -11.09 9.57 -3.75
N ALA A 76 -11.87 10.41 -4.41
CA ALA A 76 -12.89 11.23 -3.75
C ALA A 76 -13.89 10.38 -2.97
N ASP A 77 -14.25 9.20 -3.50
CA ASP A 77 -15.17 8.28 -2.83
C ASP A 77 -14.58 7.76 -1.52
N VAL A 78 -13.29 7.42 -1.52
CA VAL A 78 -12.61 6.95 -0.31
C VAL A 78 -12.57 8.06 0.73
N GLN A 79 -12.24 9.28 0.32
CA GLN A 79 -12.21 10.43 1.23
C GLN A 79 -13.60 10.71 1.82
N GLU A 80 -14.63 10.60 1.00
CA GLU A 80 -16.01 10.76 1.48
C GLU A 80 -16.36 9.72 2.53
N LEU A 81 -16.01 8.44 2.27
CA LEU A 81 -16.25 7.37 3.23
C LEU A 81 -15.52 7.62 4.55
N LEU A 82 -14.26 8.04 4.48
CA LEU A 82 -13.49 8.36 5.67
C LEU A 82 -14.14 9.52 6.46
N ASN A 83 -14.59 10.54 5.76
CA ASN A 83 -15.24 11.68 6.41
C ASN A 83 -16.55 11.27 7.07
N LEU A 84 -17.35 10.44 6.41
CA LEU A 84 -18.59 9.92 6.96
C LEU A 84 -18.33 9.10 8.23
N TYR A 85 -17.33 8.23 8.17
CA TYR A 85 -16.96 7.40 9.31
C TYR A 85 -16.50 8.26 10.50
N ARG A 86 -15.68 9.27 10.23
CA ARG A 86 -15.17 10.17 11.27
C ARG A 86 -16.26 11.05 11.87
N ALA A 87 -17.32 11.32 11.10
CA ALA A 87 -18.46 12.09 11.59
C ALA A 87 -19.34 11.29 12.56
N CYS A 88 -19.22 9.95 12.54
CA CYS A 88 -19.99 9.12 13.47
C CYS A 88 -19.42 9.24 14.88
N PRO A 89 -20.28 9.22 15.90
CA PRO A 89 -19.81 9.15 17.29
C PRO A 89 -18.95 7.90 17.48
N GLU A 90 -17.89 8.03 18.28
CA GLU A 90 -16.94 6.94 18.48
C GLU A 90 -17.59 5.66 18.99
N ASP A 91 -18.55 5.78 19.88
CA ASP A 91 -19.25 4.63 20.46
C ASP A 91 -20.17 3.93 19.46
N GLU A 92 -20.53 4.61 18.36
CA GLU A 92 -21.35 4.03 17.30
C GLU A 92 -20.54 3.46 16.14
N ARG A 93 -19.24 3.72 16.10
CA ARG A 93 -18.38 3.25 15.00
C ARG A 93 -18.34 1.73 14.84
N PRO A 94 -18.36 0.93 15.92
CA PRO A 94 -18.41 -0.53 15.76
C PRO A 94 -19.65 -1.00 14.98
N LEU A 95 -20.80 -0.36 15.17
CA LEU A 95 -22.00 -0.67 14.40
C LEU A 95 -21.86 -0.33 12.94
N VAL A 96 -21.27 0.83 12.64
CA VAL A 96 -21.03 1.25 11.26
C VAL A 96 -20.11 0.24 10.56
N LYS A 97 -19.03 -0.15 11.21
CA LYS A 97 -18.11 -1.13 10.64
C LYS A 97 -18.77 -2.49 10.42
N ALA A 98 -19.56 -2.95 11.38
CA ALA A 98 -20.26 -4.24 11.26
C ALA A 98 -21.26 -4.21 10.11
N THR A 99 -22.01 -3.12 9.97
CA THR A 99 -22.99 -2.96 8.89
C THR A 99 -22.30 -2.95 7.54
N LEU A 100 -21.22 -2.18 7.42
CA LEU A 100 -20.45 -2.10 6.17
C LEU A 100 -19.84 -3.45 5.81
N ARG A 101 -19.29 -4.14 6.79
CA ARG A 101 -18.69 -5.47 6.57
C ARG A 101 -19.72 -6.45 6.05
N THR A 102 -20.92 -6.47 6.63
CA THR A 102 -22.00 -7.36 6.19
C THR A 102 -22.43 -7.04 4.77
N MET A 103 -22.56 -5.75 4.46
CA MET A 103 -22.94 -5.29 3.13
C MET A 103 -21.91 -5.72 2.09
N VAL A 104 -20.64 -5.48 2.36
CA VAL A 104 -19.54 -5.85 1.46
C VAL A 104 -19.51 -7.36 1.25
N HIS A 105 -19.64 -8.14 2.34
CA HIS A 105 -19.65 -9.58 2.26
C HIS A 105 -20.80 -10.08 1.36
N THR A 106 -21.98 -9.52 1.53
CA THR A 106 -23.15 -9.87 0.71
C THR A 106 -22.90 -9.59 -0.77
N LEU A 107 -22.31 -8.44 -1.08
CA LEU A 107 -21.99 -8.07 -2.45
C LEU A 107 -20.94 -9.00 -3.07
N LEU A 108 -19.91 -9.37 -2.28
CA LEU A 108 -18.84 -10.24 -2.76
C LEU A 108 -19.32 -11.67 -3.00
N THR A 109 -20.30 -12.15 -2.25
CA THR A 109 -20.81 -13.53 -2.36
C THR A 109 -22.03 -13.64 -3.24
N LYS A 110 -22.58 -12.53 -3.70
CA LYS A 110 -23.80 -12.47 -4.49
C LYS A 110 -23.76 -13.38 -5.72
N ASP A 111 -22.66 -13.35 -6.45
CA ASP A 111 -22.51 -14.11 -7.69
C ASP A 111 -22.07 -15.56 -7.44
N LYS A 112 -21.74 -15.89 -6.20
CA LYS A 112 -21.26 -17.23 -5.83
C LYS A 112 -22.33 -18.10 -5.21
N GLN A 113 -23.51 -17.55 -4.97
CA GLN A 113 -24.60 -18.31 -4.38
C GLN A 113 -25.15 -19.30 -5.38
N PRO A 114 -25.36 -20.56 -4.96
CA PRO A 114 -26.02 -21.52 -5.84
C PRO A 114 -27.45 -21.06 -6.12
N VAL A 115 -27.81 -21.20 -7.35
CA VAL A 115 -29.16 -20.83 -7.79
C VAL A 115 -30.17 -21.84 -7.32
#